data_eb442b2102ea0e9f42e2e0c488276b08
#
_entry.id   eb442b2102ea0e9f42e2e0c488276b08
#
_cell.length_a   1.000
_cell.length_b   1.000
_cell.length_c   1.000
_cell.angle_alpha   90.00
_cell.angle_beta   90.00
_cell.angle_gamma   90.00
#
_symmetry.space_group_name_H-M   'P 1'
#
loop_
_entity.id
_entity.type
_entity.pdbx_description
1 polymer ?
#
loop_
_entity_poly.entity_id
_entity_poly.type
_entity_poly.pdbx_seq_one_letter_code
_entity_poly.pdbx_strand_id
1 'polypeptide(L)'
;MRTLYLTLSGASTTPEETAPDLVRLLQDDGWRVTVLCTPTGTRFHDLAALEELTGEPVRVEFRRPGTGVSLPPPDAVLACPWSFNSTNKTALGITDTFAVALVCEMIGCGVPTFVVPEPGAGLTGHPAWDRSRSMLEEIPNVTLLRGATRGLPEWRRVAEALAAAPTA
;
A
#
# COMPACT_ATOMS: atom_id res chain seq x y z
N MET A 1 6.15 6.24 -18.55
CA MET A 1 5.63 5.09 -17.79
C MET A 1 5.46 5.60 -16.36
N ARG A 2 4.25 5.48 -15.81
CA ARG A 2 3.94 5.97 -14.44
C ARG A 2 4.56 5.04 -13.40
N THR A 3 5.06 5.61 -12.31
CA THR A 3 5.67 4.87 -11.18
C THR A 3 4.66 4.73 -10.04
N LEU A 4 4.42 3.51 -9.58
CA LEU A 4 3.58 3.21 -8.44
C LEU A 4 4.42 2.65 -7.30
N TYR A 5 4.23 3.17 -6.09
CA TYR A 5 4.68 2.50 -4.88
C TYR A 5 3.57 1.59 -4.37
N LEU A 6 3.80 0.28 -4.44
CA LEU A 6 2.95 -0.72 -3.79
C LEU A 6 3.51 -1.01 -2.40
N THR A 7 2.76 -0.69 -1.35
CA THR A 7 3.18 -0.94 0.03
C THR A 7 2.33 -2.06 0.63
N LEU A 8 3.00 -3.11 1.09
CA LEU A 8 2.39 -4.30 1.65
C LEU A 8 2.57 -4.33 3.18
N SER A 9 1.58 -4.83 3.89
CA SER A 9 1.65 -4.98 5.35
C SER A 9 1.25 -6.38 5.82
N GLY A 10 1.29 -6.62 7.14
CA GLY A 10 0.93 -7.90 7.75
C GLY A 10 -0.57 -8.15 7.73
N ALA A 11 -1.14 -8.27 6.55
CA ALA A 11 -2.52 -8.66 6.30
C ALA A 11 -2.56 -9.65 5.13
N SER A 12 -3.46 -10.62 5.20
CA SER A 12 -3.57 -11.68 4.18
C SER A 12 -4.29 -11.19 2.94
N THR A 13 -3.85 -11.70 1.80
CA THR A 13 -4.59 -11.71 0.53
C THR A 13 -5.38 -13.01 0.42
N THR A 14 -6.23 -13.14 -0.60
CA THR A 14 -6.91 -14.40 -0.89
C THR A 14 -6.00 -15.34 -1.69
N PRO A 15 -6.23 -16.65 -1.67
CA PRO A 15 -5.47 -17.58 -2.52
C PRO A 15 -5.62 -17.31 -4.02
N GLU A 16 -6.74 -16.74 -4.43
CA GLU A 16 -7.09 -16.44 -5.82
C GLU A 16 -6.55 -15.09 -6.30
N GLU A 17 -6.27 -14.18 -5.37
CA GLU A 17 -5.81 -12.82 -5.64
C GLU A 17 -4.65 -12.46 -4.71
N THR A 18 -3.46 -12.89 -5.07
CA THR A 18 -2.23 -12.66 -4.30
C THR A 18 -1.58 -11.29 -4.62
N ALA A 19 -0.60 -10.88 -3.84
CA ALA A 19 0.15 -9.67 -4.13
C ALA A 19 0.93 -9.74 -5.47
N PRO A 20 1.55 -10.87 -5.86
CA PRO A 20 2.08 -11.03 -7.22
C PRO A 20 1.05 -10.86 -8.33
N ASP A 21 -0.20 -11.34 -8.15
CA ASP A 21 -1.26 -11.16 -9.16
C ASP A 21 -1.65 -9.68 -9.31
N LEU A 22 -1.69 -8.94 -8.20
CA LEU A 22 -1.88 -7.50 -8.23
C LEU A 22 -0.76 -6.79 -9.00
N VAL A 23 0.50 -7.16 -8.77
CA VAL A 23 1.65 -6.58 -9.48
C VAL A 23 1.54 -6.83 -10.98
N ARG A 24 1.20 -8.06 -11.42
CA ARG A 24 1.01 -8.37 -12.85
C ARG A 24 -0.06 -7.48 -13.47
N LEU A 25 -1.22 -7.38 -12.82
CA LEU A 25 -2.33 -6.55 -13.30
C LEU A 25 -1.92 -5.07 -13.43
N LEU A 26 -1.21 -4.53 -12.46
CA LEU A 26 -0.73 -3.15 -12.49
C LEU A 26 0.32 -2.91 -13.58
N GLN A 27 1.20 -3.89 -13.83
CA GLN A 27 2.18 -3.83 -14.91
C GLN A 27 1.49 -3.88 -16.29
N ASP A 28 0.46 -4.71 -16.45
CA ASP A 28 -0.37 -4.77 -17.67
C ASP A 28 -1.07 -3.43 -17.94
N ASP A 29 -1.45 -2.70 -16.89
CA ASP A 29 -2.01 -1.34 -16.96
C ASP A 29 -0.93 -0.23 -17.17
N GLY A 30 0.33 -0.62 -17.39
CA GLY A 30 1.43 0.28 -17.72
C GLY A 30 2.12 0.95 -16.53
N TRP A 31 1.94 0.44 -15.31
CA TRP A 31 2.66 0.92 -14.15
C TRP A 31 4.03 0.26 -14.01
N ARG A 32 5.05 1.07 -13.71
CA ARG A 32 6.28 0.58 -13.10
C ARG A 32 6.05 0.46 -11.58
N VAL A 33 6.06 -0.75 -11.07
CA VAL A 33 5.75 -1.02 -9.66
C VAL A 33 7.03 -1.16 -8.85
N THR A 34 7.18 -0.34 -7.82
CA THR A 34 8.22 -0.51 -6.78
C THR A 34 7.54 -1.02 -5.51
N VAL A 35 7.98 -2.17 -5.02
CA VAL A 35 7.35 -2.83 -3.87
C VAL A 35 8.08 -2.48 -2.58
N LEU A 36 7.29 -2.06 -1.58
CA LEU A 36 7.73 -1.87 -0.21
C LEU A 36 6.92 -2.79 0.70
N CYS A 37 7.53 -3.27 1.77
CA CYS A 37 6.85 -4.17 2.70
C CYS A 37 7.17 -3.78 4.14
N THR A 38 6.18 -3.86 5.03
CA THR A 38 6.47 -3.74 6.46
C THR A 38 7.21 -4.99 6.95
N PRO A 39 8.01 -4.92 8.03
CA PRO A 39 8.69 -6.09 8.60
C PRO A 39 7.74 -7.26 8.88
N THR A 40 6.54 -6.97 9.39
CA THR A 40 5.51 -8.02 9.61
C THR A 40 4.98 -8.57 8.29
N GLY A 41 4.81 -7.72 7.27
CA GLY A 41 4.31 -8.11 5.96
C GLY A 41 5.17 -9.14 5.25
N THR A 42 6.47 -9.20 5.53
CA THR A 42 7.39 -10.20 4.95
C THR A 42 6.99 -11.65 5.25
N ARG A 43 6.15 -11.87 6.24
CA ARG A 43 5.62 -13.18 6.61
C ARG A 43 4.30 -13.53 5.91
N PHE A 44 3.70 -12.57 5.21
CA PHE A 44 2.38 -12.70 4.59
C PHE A 44 2.44 -12.76 3.06
N HIS A 45 3.54 -12.31 2.47
CA HIS A 45 3.67 -12.15 1.02
C HIS A 45 4.90 -12.86 0.48
N ASP A 46 4.80 -13.39 -0.74
CA ASP A 46 5.91 -14.01 -1.46
C ASP A 46 6.82 -12.93 -2.06
N LEU A 47 7.83 -12.52 -1.27
CA LEU A 47 8.75 -11.47 -1.69
C LEU A 47 9.60 -11.89 -2.89
N ALA A 48 9.98 -13.17 -2.99
CA ALA A 48 10.79 -13.66 -4.10
C ALA A 48 10.04 -13.54 -5.43
N ALA A 49 8.76 -13.90 -5.45
CA ALA A 49 7.92 -13.72 -6.63
C ALA A 49 7.72 -12.24 -7.00
N LEU A 50 7.61 -11.35 -6.00
CA LEU A 50 7.50 -9.91 -6.22
C LEU A 50 8.80 -9.31 -6.79
N GLU A 51 9.96 -9.72 -6.28
CA GLU A 51 11.27 -9.30 -6.79
C GLU A 51 11.51 -9.79 -8.23
N GLU A 52 11.12 -11.03 -8.55
CA GLU A 52 11.19 -11.57 -9.90
C GLU A 52 10.33 -10.77 -10.89
N LEU A 53 9.09 -10.43 -10.50
CA LEU A 53 8.16 -9.68 -11.35
C LEU A 53 8.60 -8.23 -11.60
N THR A 54 9.13 -7.57 -10.58
CA THR A 54 9.51 -6.15 -10.68
C THR A 54 10.93 -5.94 -11.18
N GLY A 55 11.79 -6.95 -11.06
CA GLY A 55 13.23 -6.85 -11.32
C GLY A 55 13.98 -6.02 -10.29
N GLU A 56 13.35 -5.66 -9.17
CA GLU A 56 13.91 -4.82 -8.11
C GLU A 56 13.69 -5.47 -6.73
N PRO A 57 14.62 -5.30 -5.78
CA PRO A 57 14.44 -5.85 -4.44
C PRO A 57 13.27 -5.17 -3.72
N VAL A 58 12.48 -5.96 -2.97
CA VAL A 58 11.44 -5.43 -2.08
C VAL A 58 12.10 -4.63 -0.94
N ARG A 59 11.64 -3.41 -0.73
CA ARG A 59 12.18 -2.52 0.30
C ARG A 59 11.45 -2.72 1.63
N VAL A 60 12.19 -3.12 2.66
CA VAL A 60 11.64 -3.38 4.00
C VAL A 60 12.14 -2.38 5.02
N GLU A 61 13.43 -2.05 4.99
CA GLU A 61 14.11 -1.27 6.00
C GLU A 61 14.54 0.11 5.51
N PHE A 62 14.66 1.03 6.46
CA PHE A 62 15.30 2.31 6.20
C PHE A 62 16.75 2.09 5.74
N ARG A 63 17.17 2.86 4.76
CA ARG A 63 18.57 2.89 4.35
C ARG A 63 19.43 3.53 5.44
N ARG A 64 20.67 3.10 5.52
CA ARG A 64 21.67 3.85 6.30
C ARG A 64 21.89 5.21 5.63
N PRO A 65 22.00 6.30 6.39
CA PRO A 65 22.30 7.62 5.84
C PRO A 65 23.52 7.58 4.90
N GLY A 66 23.41 8.24 3.76
CA GLY A 66 24.49 8.31 2.77
C GLY A 66 24.70 7.05 1.93
N THR A 67 23.85 6.01 2.03
CA THR A 67 24.00 4.77 1.26
C THR A 67 22.83 4.53 0.28
N GLY A 68 23.12 3.81 -0.82
CA GLY A 68 22.15 3.35 -1.79
C GLY A 68 21.55 4.47 -2.65
N VAL A 69 20.68 4.09 -3.59
CA VAL A 69 20.01 4.99 -4.52
C VAL A 69 18.62 5.33 -3.98
N SER A 70 18.20 6.59 -4.15
CA SER A 70 16.84 7.02 -3.84
C SER A 70 15.83 6.34 -4.76
N LEU A 71 14.66 6.05 -4.24
CA LEU A 71 13.55 5.58 -5.06
C LEU A 71 13.13 6.71 -6.03
N PRO A 72 12.74 6.38 -7.26
CA PRO A 72 12.18 7.37 -8.18
C PRO A 72 10.90 7.94 -7.57
N PRO A 73 10.58 9.24 -7.78
CA PRO A 73 9.32 9.80 -7.29
C PRO A 73 8.13 9.02 -7.86
N PRO A 74 7.13 8.66 -7.05
CA PRO A 74 5.95 7.94 -7.53
C PRO A 74 4.89 8.91 -8.05
N ASP A 75 4.12 8.47 -9.04
CA ASP A 75 2.90 9.14 -9.51
C ASP A 75 1.70 8.80 -8.62
N ALA A 76 1.74 7.66 -7.94
CA ALA A 76 0.73 7.25 -6.96
C ALA A 76 1.31 6.26 -5.93
N VAL A 77 0.61 6.12 -4.81
CA VAL A 77 0.89 5.11 -3.78
C VAL A 77 -0.34 4.21 -3.61
N LEU A 78 -0.11 2.91 -3.53
CA LEU A 78 -1.11 1.91 -3.17
C LEU A 78 -0.68 1.15 -1.92
N ALA A 79 -1.35 1.38 -0.81
CA ALA A 79 -1.16 0.63 0.44
C ALA A 79 -2.17 -0.53 0.50
N CYS A 80 -1.76 -1.73 0.05
CA CYS A 80 -2.67 -2.86 -0.17
C CYS A 80 -1.96 -4.23 -0.10
N PRO A 81 -2.41 -5.14 0.77
CA PRO A 81 -3.37 -4.93 1.84
C PRO A 81 -2.76 -4.12 2.99
N TRP A 82 -3.57 -3.30 3.67
CA TRP A 82 -3.09 -2.43 4.74
C TRP A 82 -3.72 -2.81 6.08
N SER A 83 -2.93 -3.39 6.97
CA SER A 83 -3.39 -3.94 8.25
C SER A 83 -3.99 -2.89 9.18
N PHE A 84 -4.74 -3.32 10.19
CA PHE A 84 -5.24 -2.45 11.26
C PHE A 84 -4.12 -1.58 11.87
N ASN A 85 -2.97 -2.21 12.21
CA ASN A 85 -1.81 -1.50 12.76
C ASN A 85 -1.29 -0.43 11.80
N SER A 86 -1.09 -0.78 10.54
CA SER A 86 -0.57 0.14 9.53
C SER A 86 -1.56 1.27 9.23
N THR A 87 -2.86 0.98 9.19
CA THR A 87 -3.92 1.99 9.02
C THR A 87 -3.92 3.01 10.17
N ASN A 88 -3.88 2.53 11.41
CA ASN A 88 -3.84 3.42 12.58
C ASN A 88 -2.56 4.26 12.61
N LYS A 89 -1.41 3.67 12.30
CA LYS A 89 -0.14 4.40 12.24
C LYS A 89 -0.15 5.47 11.17
N THR A 90 -0.64 5.15 9.96
CA THR A 90 -0.76 6.12 8.87
C THR A 90 -1.66 7.28 9.26
N ALA A 91 -2.82 7.01 9.85
CA ALA A 91 -3.75 8.06 10.30
C ALA A 91 -3.16 8.97 11.38
N LEU A 92 -2.32 8.43 12.26
CA LEU A 92 -1.70 9.16 13.37
C LEU A 92 -0.30 9.72 13.02
N GLY A 93 0.23 9.46 11.83
CA GLY A 93 1.58 9.89 11.43
C GLY A 93 2.69 9.18 12.21
N ILE A 94 2.47 7.93 12.67
CA ILE A 94 3.49 7.13 13.35
C ILE A 94 4.35 6.42 12.31
N THR A 95 5.61 6.83 12.18
CA THR A 95 6.51 6.46 11.08
C THR A 95 7.66 5.57 11.54
N ASP A 96 7.36 4.54 12.32
CA ASP A 96 8.33 3.63 12.93
C ASP A 96 8.79 2.47 12.02
N THR A 97 8.19 2.31 10.84
CA THR A 97 8.62 1.38 9.78
C THR A 97 8.75 2.10 8.46
N PHE A 98 9.68 1.64 7.60
CA PHE A 98 9.98 2.31 6.33
C PHE A 98 8.74 2.45 5.44
N ALA A 99 7.97 1.36 5.25
CA ALA A 99 6.80 1.39 4.40
C ALA A 99 5.72 2.38 4.89
N VAL A 100 5.45 2.43 6.20
CA VAL A 100 4.47 3.38 6.77
C VAL A 100 5.00 4.82 6.67
N ALA A 101 6.29 5.03 6.95
CA ALA A 101 6.92 6.34 6.85
C ALA A 101 6.79 6.90 5.43
N LEU A 102 7.03 6.06 4.42
CA LEU A 102 6.94 6.48 3.03
C LEU A 102 5.49 6.81 2.62
N VAL A 103 4.50 6.01 3.06
CA VAL A 103 3.08 6.34 2.83
C VAL A 103 2.74 7.70 3.45
N CYS A 104 3.14 7.95 4.69
CA CYS A 104 2.90 9.24 5.35
C CYS A 104 3.60 10.41 4.64
N GLU A 105 4.85 10.20 4.19
CA GLU A 105 5.60 11.21 3.43
C GLU A 105 4.92 11.55 2.11
N MET A 106 4.49 10.55 1.35
CA MET A 106 3.80 10.75 0.07
C MET A 106 2.44 11.45 0.25
N ILE A 107 1.72 11.11 1.30
CA ILE A 107 0.50 11.85 1.67
C ILE A 107 0.83 13.33 1.93
N GLY A 108 1.87 13.61 2.70
CA GLY A 108 2.32 14.98 2.98
C GLY A 108 2.81 15.75 1.74
N CYS A 109 3.34 15.04 0.75
CA CYS A 109 3.73 15.60 -0.55
C CYS A 109 2.56 15.81 -1.52
N GLY A 110 1.34 15.42 -1.17
CA GLY A 110 0.16 15.54 -2.03
C GLY A 110 0.05 14.45 -3.11
N VAL A 111 0.86 13.39 -3.03
CA VAL A 111 0.81 12.27 -3.98
C VAL A 111 -0.50 11.50 -3.81
N PRO A 112 -1.25 11.19 -4.90
CA PRO A 112 -2.45 10.36 -4.83
C PRO A 112 -2.16 9.04 -4.13
N THR A 113 -2.84 8.79 -3.01
CA THR A 113 -2.59 7.64 -2.15
C THR A 113 -3.87 6.82 -1.97
N PHE A 114 -3.82 5.57 -2.39
CA PHE A 114 -4.92 4.63 -2.26
C PHE A 114 -4.61 3.66 -1.13
N VAL A 115 -5.55 3.49 -0.22
CA VAL A 115 -5.41 2.60 0.93
C VAL A 115 -6.49 1.54 0.87
N VAL A 116 -6.10 0.28 0.92
CA VAL A 116 -7.00 -0.88 0.97
C VAL A 116 -6.87 -1.50 2.37
N PRO A 117 -7.68 -1.04 3.35
CA PRO A 117 -7.53 -1.50 4.71
C PRO A 117 -8.09 -2.90 4.90
N GLU A 118 -7.28 -3.78 5.50
CA GLU A 118 -7.65 -5.15 5.90
C GLU A 118 -7.32 -5.36 7.39
N PRO A 119 -8.24 -4.98 8.28
CA PRO A 119 -7.96 -4.97 9.72
C PRO A 119 -8.04 -6.34 10.39
N GLY A 120 -8.62 -7.34 9.72
CA GLY A 120 -9.04 -8.57 10.38
C GLY A 120 -10.36 -8.39 11.16
N ALA A 121 -11.17 -9.46 11.20
CA ALA A 121 -12.58 -9.38 11.60
C ALA A 121 -12.82 -8.84 13.03
N GLY A 122 -11.97 -9.21 14.00
CA GLY A 122 -12.16 -8.79 15.41
C GLY A 122 -11.73 -7.34 15.68
N LEU A 123 -10.86 -6.77 14.85
CA LEU A 123 -10.29 -5.43 15.07
C LEU A 123 -11.21 -4.31 14.55
N THR A 124 -12.17 -4.62 13.71
CA THR A 124 -13.14 -3.63 13.21
C THR A 124 -14.06 -3.07 14.29
N GLY A 125 -14.24 -3.79 15.40
CA GLY A 125 -15.01 -3.33 16.57
C GLY A 125 -14.22 -2.43 17.53
N HIS A 126 -12.90 -2.26 17.32
CA HIS A 126 -12.10 -1.41 18.19
C HIS A 126 -12.33 0.08 17.87
N PRO A 127 -12.54 0.97 18.86
CA PRO A 127 -12.84 2.40 18.62
C PRO A 127 -11.81 3.14 17.77
N ALA A 128 -10.55 2.70 17.75
CA ALA A 128 -9.51 3.27 16.91
C ALA A 128 -9.78 3.06 15.42
N TRP A 129 -10.51 2.00 15.04
CA TRP A 129 -10.77 1.68 13.65
C TRP A 129 -11.54 2.78 12.92
N ASP A 130 -12.70 3.14 13.43
CA ASP A 130 -13.55 4.17 12.80
C ASP A 130 -12.87 5.54 12.85
N ARG A 131 -12.19 5.86 13.96
CA ARG A 131 -11.43 7.11 14.08
C ARG A 131 -10.34 7.22 13.02
N SER A 132 -9.50 6.20 12.89
CA SER A 132 -8.39 6.22 11.92
C SER A 132 -8.89 6.27 10.48
N ARG A 133 -9.98 5.55 10.19
CA ARG A 133 -10.63 5.63 8.87
C ARG A 133 -11.11 7.04 8.56
N SER A 134 -11.88 7.65 9.47
CA SER A 134 -12.40 9.01 9.27
C SER A 134 -11.26 10.00 9.07
N MET A 135 -10.18 9.90 9.86
CA MET A 135 -9.01 10.76 9.69
C MET A 135 -8.38 10.62 8.30
N LEU A 136 -8.27 9.42 7.76
CA LEU A 136 -7.72 9.20 6.42
C LEU A 136 -8.69 9.67 5.32
N GLU A 137 -10.00 9.49 5.50
CA GLU A 137 -11.03 9.94 4.56
C GLU A 137 -11.11 11.48 4.44
N GLU A 138 -10.67 12.22 5.46
CA GLU A 138 -10.60 13.68 5.47
C GLU A 138 -9.39 14.24 4.70
N ILE A 139 -8.40 13.41 4.35
CA ILE A 139 -7.20 13.86 3.64
C ILE A 139 -7.50 13.90 2.12
N PRO A 140 -7.37 15.06 1.45
CA PRO A 140 -7.85 15.24 0.06
C PRO A 140 -7.23 14.31 -0.98
N ASN A 141 -5.96 13.91 -0.80
CA ASN A 141 -5.25 13.03 -1.73
C ASN A 141 -5.22 11.56 -1.27
N VAL A 142 -6.04 11.20 -0.28
CA VAL A 142 -6.19 9.81 0.18
C VAL A 142 -7.55 9.26 -0.24
N THR A 143 -7.55 8.08 -0.82
CA THR A 143 -8.75 7.33 -1.19
C THR A 143 -8.75 5.97 -0.50
N LEU A 144 -9.77 5.70 0.32
CA LEU A 144 -9.96 4.38 0.92
C LEU A 144 -10.75 3.49 -0.03
N LEU A 145 -10.17 2.37 -0.43
CA LEU A 145 -10.82 1.35 -1.27
C LEU A 145 -11.28 0.19 -0.39
N ARG A 146 -12.52 -0.23 -0.55
CA ARG A 146 -13.12 -1.32 0.24
C ARG A 146 -13.79 -2.33 -0.67
N GLY A 147 -13.80 -3.60 -0.25
CA GLY A 147 -14.62 -4.63 -0.87
C GLY A 147 -16.12 -4.31 -0.69
N ALA A 148 -16.94 -4.88 -1.56
CA ALA A 148 -18.40 -4.74 -1.49
C ALA A 148 -19.00 -5.41 -0.24
N THR A 149 -18.30 -6.43 0.29
CA THR A 149 -18.58 -7.14 1.53
C THR A 149 -17.36 -7.07 2.45
N ARG A 150 -17.31 -7.87 3.52
CA ARG A 150 -16.10 -7.96 4.35
C ARG A 150 -14.94 -8.54 3.54
N GLY A 151 -13.78 -7.87 3.53
CA GLY A 151 -12.56 -8.32 2.89
C GLY A 151 -12.02 -7.33 1.86
N LEU A 152 -11.01 -7.78 1.12
CA LEU A 152 -10.35 -7.00 0.09
C LEU A 152 -11.27 -6.81 -1.12
N PRO A 153 -11.19 -5.67 -1.81
CA PRO A 153 -11.80 -5.51 -3.12
C PRO A 153 -11.08 -6.39 -4.14
N GLU A 154 -11.78 -6.79 -5.19
CA GLU A 154 -11.16 -7.43 -6.35
C GLU A 154 -10.04 -6.54 -6.90
N TRP A 155 -8.90 -7.14 -7.29
CA TRP A 155 -7.73 -6.38 -7.80
C TRP A 155 -8.07 -5.52 -9.01
N ARG A 156 -9.01 -5.96 -9.85
CA ARG A 156 -9.50 -5.16 -10.99
C ARG A 156 -10.11 -3.83 -10.54
N ARG A 157 -10.87 -3.80 -9.46
CA ARG A 157 -11.43 -2.56 -8.90
C ARG A 157 -10.35 -1.63 -8.35
N VAL A 158 -9.30 -2.20 -7.77
CA VAL A 158 -8.14 -1.44 -7.30
C VAL A 158 -7.42 -0.80 -8.50
N ALA A 159 -7.20 -1.55 -9.56
CA ALA A 159 -6.56 -1.07 -10.79
C ALA A 159 -7.42 0.03 -11.49
N GLU A 160 -8.73 -0.15 -11.57
CA GLU A 160 -9.65 0.86 -12.12
C GLU A 160 -9.61 2.18 -11.32
N ALA A 161 -9.57 2.11 -9.99
CA ALA A 161 -9.45 3.29 -9.14
C ALA A 161 -8.13 4.03 -9.36
N LEU A 162 -7.03 3.31 -9.51
CA LEU A 162 -5.72 3.88 -9.83
C LEU A 162 -5.69 4.50 -11.24
N ALA A 163 -6.35 3.88 -12.21
CA ALA A 163 -6.45 4.41 -13.58
C ALA A 163 -7.23 5.73 -13.65
N ALA A 164 -8.21 5.90 -12.77
CA ALA A 164 -9.01 7.12 -12.65
C ALA A 164 -8.33 8.25 -11.86
N ALA A 165 -7.16 7.99 -11.25
CA ALA A 165 -6.43 9.00 -10.50
C ALA A 165 -5.99 10.16 -11.40
N PRO A 166 -6.10 11.42 -10.93
CA PRO A 166 -5.54 12.53 -11.66
C PRO A 166 -4.03 12.35 -11.82
N THR A 167 -3.54 12.59 -13.02
CA THR A 167 -2.09 12.68 -13.26
C THR A 167 -1.57 13.96 -12.60
N ALA A 168 -0.55 13.83 -11.78
CA ALA A 168 0.12 14.95 -11.13
C ALA A 168 0.77 15.89 -12.17
#